data_5d63f8c1df857b9497ab5e69460e0c53
#
_entry.id   5d63f8c1df857b9497ab5e69460e0c53
#
_cell.length_a   1.000
_cell.length_b   1.000
_cell.length_c   1.000
_cell.angle_alpha   90.00
_cell.angle_beta   90.00
_cell.angle_gamma   90.00
#
_symmetry.space_group_name_H-M   'P 1'
#
loop_
_entity.id
_entity.type
_entity.pdbx_description
1 polymer ?
#
loop_
_entity_poly.entity_id
_entity_poly.type
_entity_poly.pdbx_seq_one_letter_code
_entity_poly.pdbx_strand_id
1 'polypeptide(L)' 'MLEQSEILTLDDNKEYTVAFTTMLNNMNYVFLIEINNYENNMFCEYDAESGLTEVTDLDTLDKLLKAYTEFVHE' A
#
# COMPACT_ATOMS: atom_id res chain seq x y z
N MET A 1 -4.34 8.59 9.68
CA MET A 1 -4.41 7.94 8.36
C MET A 1 -3.10 8.14 7.60
N LEU A 2 -2.64 7.13 6.87
CA LEU A 2 -1.42 7.26 6.09
C LEU A 2 -1.64 8.12 4.86
N GLU A 3 -0.67 8.95 4.54
CA GLU A 3 -0.74 9.87 3.41
C GLU A 3 0.31 9.51 2.37
N GLN A 4 0.03 9.90 1.13
CA GLN A 4 0.97 9.72 0.03
C GLN A 4 2.30 10.41 0.35
N SER A 5 3.41 9.77 0.00
CA SER A 5 4.78 10.23 0.25
C SER A 5 5.24 10.13 1.70
N GLU A 6 4.41 9.62 2.60
CA GLU A 6 4.85 9.35 3.97
C GLU A 6 5.86 8.20 3.98
N ILE A 7 6.82 8.25 4.89
CA ILE A 7 7.86 7.22 5.00
C ILE A 7 7.59 6.39 6.25
N LEU A 8 7.58 5.06 6.09
CA LEU A 8 7.32 4.14 7.19
C LEU A 8 8.48 3.16 7.34
N THR A 9 8.80 2.82 8.59
CA THR A 9 9.74 1.75 8.88
C THR A 9 8.92 0.54 9.34
N LEU A 10 9.02 -0.57 8.62
CA LEU A 10 8.26 -1.77 8.93
C LEU A 10 9.06 -2.73 9.82
N ASP A 11 8.43 -3.83 10.23
CA ASP A 11 9.03 -4.81 11.15
C ASP A 11 10.29 -5.47 10.60
N ASP A 12 10.52 -5.40 9.30
CA ASP A 12 11.73 -5.93 8.67
C ASP A 12 12.90 -4.92 8.71
N ASN A 13 12.72 -3.78 9.40
CA ASN A 13 13.67 -2.68 9.50
C ASN A 13 13.96 -2.00 8.17
N LYS A 14 13.11 -2.18 7.17
CA LYS A 14 13.22 -1.51 5.89
C LYS A 14 12.29 -0.30 5.86
N GLU A 15 12.71 0.72 5.13
CA GLU A 15 11.92 1.94 4.99
C GLU A 15 11.14 1.91 3.68
N TYR A 16 9.86 2.24 3.77
CA TYR A 16 8.95 2.25 2.62
C TYR A 16 8.30 3.62 2.48
N THR A 17 8.04 4.02 1.25
CA THR A 17 7.23 5.22 1.00
C THR A 17 5.81 4.79 0.60
N VAL A 18 4.84 5.61 1.01
CA VAL A 18 3.44 5.39 0.61
C VAL A 18 3.26 6.00 -0.78
N ALA A 19 3.19 5.15 -1.80
CA ALA A 19 3.10 5.59 -3.18
C ALA A 19 1.65 5.85 -3.62
N PHE A 20 0.68 5.23 -2.96
CA PHE A 20 -0.73 5.32 -3.34
C PHE A 20 -1.60 4.88 -2.19
N THR A 21 -2.74 5.54 -2.01
CA THR A 21 -3.75 5.15 -1.02
C THR A 21 -5.10 5.05 -1.71
N THR A 22 -5.92 4.11 -1.29
CA THR A 22 -7.26 3.96 -1.83
C THR A 22 -8.17 3.29 -0.80
N MET A 23 -9.47 3.31 -1.06
CA MET A 23 -10.46 2.64 -0.22
C MET A 23 -11.31 1.72 -1.07
N LEU A 24 -11.45 0.47 -0.65
CA LEU A 24 -12.36 -0.51 -1.26
C LEU A 24 -13.21 -1.13 -0.17
N ASN A 25 -14.53 -1.17 -0.36
CA ASN A 25 -15.47 -1.80 0.58
C ASN A 25 -15.28 -1.31 2.02
N ASN A 26 -15.05 -0.01 2.20
CA ASN A 26 -14.83 0.65 3.50
C ASN A 26 -13.54 0.24 4.19
N MET A 27 -12.62 -0.42 3.46
CA MET A 27 -11.29 -0.75 3.96
C MET A 27 -10.26 0.15 3.30
N ASN A 28 -9.29 0.62 4.07
CA ASN A 28 -8.22 1.47 3.57
C ASN A 28 -7.05 0.60 3.13
N TYR A 29 -6.48 0.92 1.97
CA TYR A 29 -5.33 0.19 1.41
C TYR A 29 -4.25 1.18 1.01
N VAL A 30 -3.01 0.75 1.14
CA VAL A 30 -1.85 1.56 0.75
C VAL A 30 -0.92 0.72 -0.12
N PHE A 31 -0.27 1.36 -1.08
CA PHE A 31 0.77 0.74 -1.88
C PHE A 31 2.11 1.25 -1.38
N LEU A 32 2.95 0.34 -0.91
CA LEU A 32 4.25 0.66 -0.31
C LEU A 32 5.37 0.23 -1.23
N ILE A 33 6.36 1.10 -1.39
CA ILE A 33 7.56 0.81 -2.19
C ILE A 33 8.77 1.04 -1.30
N GLU A 34 9.67 0.06 -1.23
CA GLU A 34 10.89 0.19 -0.43
C GLU A 34 11.79 1.27 -1.03
N ILE A 35 12.29 2.16 -0.19
CA ILE A 35 13.09 3.31 -0.63
C ILE A 35 14.39 2.87 -1.29
N ASN A 36 15.04 1.84 -0.76
CA ASN A 36 16.34 1.38 -1.24
C ASN A 36 16.25 0.30 -2.31
N ASN A 37 15.05 -0.19 -2.61
CA ASN A 37 14.85 -1.23 -3.62
C ASN A 37 13.42 -1.14 -4.16
N TYR A 38 13.24 -0.38 -5.23
CA TYR A 38 11.92 -0.14 -5.80
C TYR A 38 11.24 -1.39 -6.35
N GLU A 39 11.98 -2.46 -6.56
CA GLU A 39 11.38 -3.73 -6.97
C GLU A 39 10.64 -4.40 -5.81
N ASN A 40 10.97 -4.05 -4.58
CA ASN A 40 10.27 -4.57 -3.40
C ASN A 40 9.11 -3.65 -3.06
N ASN A 41 7.91 -4.07 -3.41
CA ASN A 41 6.70 -3.29 -3.19
C ASN A 41 5.55 -4.22 -2.78
N MET A 42 4.53 -3.64 -2.15
CA MET A 42 3.40 -4.44 -1.69
C MET A 42 2.17 -3.57 -1.47
N PHE A 43 1.00 -4.18 -1.60
CA PHE A 43 -0.24 -3.57 -1.14
C PHE A 43 -0.53 -4.05 0.27
N CYS A 44 -0.90 -3.12 1.15
CA CYS A 44 -1.26 -3.45 2.53
C CYS A 44 -2.64 -2.88 2.86
N GLU A 45 -3.38 -3.61 3.68
CA GLU A 45 -4.58 -3.12 4.31
C GLU A 45 -4.17 -2.33 5.54
N TYR A 46 -4.73 -1.14 5.72
CA TYR A 46 -4.43 -0.31 6.87
C TYR A 46 -5.64 -0.21 7.80
N ASP A 47 -5.43 -0.57 9.05
CA ASP A 47 -6.43 -0.45 10.11
C ASP A 47 -5.79 0.34 11.25
N ALA A 48 -6.48 1.39 11.74
CA ALA A 48 -5.96 2.23 12.81
C ALA A 48 -5.65 1.44 14.09
N GLU A 49 -6.34 0.32 14.32
CA GLU A 49 -6.09 -0.52 15.50
C GLU A 49 -5.05 -1.60 15.26
N SER A 50 -5.12 -2.26 14.10
CA SER A 50 -4.27 -3.41 13.77
C SER A 50 -3.00 -3.05 13.01
N GLY A 51 -2.91 -1.85 12.47
CA GLY A 51 -1.78 -1.41 11.67
C GLY A 51 -1.86 -1.91 10.24
N LEU A 52 -0.71 -2.30 9.70
CA LEU A 52 -0.60 -2.74 8.31
C LEU A 52 -0.59 -4.26 8.21
N THR A 53 -1.35 -4.78 7.26
CA THR A 53 -1.37 -6.22 6.95
C THR A 53 -1.20 -6.37 5.44
N GLU A 54 -0.22 -7.16 5.02
CA GLU A 54 0.00 -7.38 3.59
C GLU A 54 -1.20 -8.09 2.97
N VAL A 55 -1.63 -7.59 1.80
CA VAL A 55 -2.74 -8.17 1.05
C VAL A 55 -2.22 -9.35 0.24
N THR A 56 -2.78 -10.53 0.47
CA THR A 56 -2.42 -11.76 -0.25
C THR A 56 -3.55 -12.33 -1.09
N ASP A 57 -4.76 -11.81 -0.92
CA ASP A 57 -5.93 -12.24 -1.68
C ASP A 57 -5.84 -11.74 -3.13
N LEU A 58 -5.89 -12.67 -4.08
CA LEU A 58 -5.69 -12.35 -5.49
C LEU A 58 -6.79 -11.44 -6.06
N ASP A 59 -8.05 -11.62 -5.64
CA ASP A 59 -9.14 -10.77 -6.10
C ASP A 59 -8.94 -9.33 -5.63
N THR A 60 -8.54 -9.16 -4.38
CA THR A 60 -8.28 -7.83 -3.84
C THR A 60 -7.08 -7.19 -4.52
N LEU A 61 -6.00 -7.96 -4.74
CA LEU A 61 -4.82 -7.45 -5.43
C LEU A 61 -5.16 -6.99 -6.84
N ASP A 62 -6.00 -7.73 -7.57
CA ASP A 62 -6.41 -7.34 -8.91
C ASP A 62 -7.13 -6.00 -8.92
N LYS A 63 -8.04 -5.80 -7.95
CA LYS A 63 -8.77 -4.54 -7.83
C LYS A 63 -7.84 -3.38 -7.47
N LEU A 64 -6.88 -3.63 -6.58
CA LEU A 64 -5.91 -2.60 -6.17
C LEU A 64 -4.98 -2.23 -7.33
N LEU A 65 -4.54 -3.21 -8.12
CA LEU A 65 -3.72 -2.94 -9.29
C LEU A 65 -4.45 -2.10 -10.32
N LYS A 66 -5.74 -2.38 -10.54
CA LYS A 66 -6.55 -1.57 -11.44
C LYS A 66 -6.69 -0.14 -10.94
N ALA A 67 -6.95 0.04 -9.65
CA ALA A 67 -7.07 1.36 -9.06
C ALA A 67 -5.76 2.14 -9.18
N TYR A 68 -4.63 1.48 -8.93
CA TYR A 68 -3.32 2.11 -9.05
C TYR A 68 -3.01 2.49 -10.51
N THR A 69 -3.34 1.61 -11.45
CA THR A 69 -3.14 1.89 -12.88
C THR A 69 -3.92 3.12 -13.32
N GLU A 70 -5.17 3.24 -12.87
CA GLU A 70 -5.97 4.43 -13.17
C GLU A 70 -5.36 5.69 -12.56
N PHE A 71 -4.85 5.58 -11.33
CA PHE A 71 -4.22 6.71 -10.63
C PHE A 71 -3.01 7.23 -11.40
N VAL A 72 -2.13 6.33 -11.88
CA VAL A 72 -0.91 6.77 -12.56
C VAL A 72 -1.15 7.24 -14.00
N HIS A 73 -2.33 6.97 -14.55
CA HIS A 73 -2.69 7.40 -15.90
C HIS A 73 -3.58 8.65 -15.91
N GLU A 74 -3.87 9.23 -14.78
CA GLU A 74 -4.63 10.48 -14.71
C GLU A 74 -3.85 11.68 -15.25
#